data_1fd2af3e8612f7fddbbfe3e3851a370c
#
_entry.id   1fd2af3e8612f7fddbbfe3e3851a370c
#
_cell.length_a   1.000
_cell.length_b   1.000
_cell.length_c   1.000
_cell.angle_alpha   90.00
_cell.angle_beta   90.00
_cell.angle_gamma   90.00
#
_symmetry.space_group_name_H-M   'P 1'
#
loop_
_entity.id
_entity.type
_entity.pdbx_description
1 polymer ?
#
loop_
_entity_poly.entity_id
_entity_poly.type
_entity_poly.pdbx_seq_one_letter_code
_entity_poly.pdbx_strand_id
1 'polypeptide(L)'
;MKDHYMNLFGEQENIFSDEVNEELSIIVKKYSDDEIIEDAFNYFRKTGFPYPDLTLFEMKQEINRLANTAEESCLHSTVAYKVADSFHKHRFHSSAIGMRNPLESYNIDKSLRKALKMELKNSRIKRHQISFLQMVNGTQACANFRPAYAKMMYDQNTEEEGVVFDSSTGYGGRLVGFLGSDCKKYIGVDPNTLTHKANEELFSTLKHNNKECHLINEPAEDVDVDEHNIRDIADFCFTSP
;
A
#
# COMPACT_ATOMS: atom_id res chain seq x y z
N MET A 1 10.89 -19.48 -27.31
CA MET A 1 10.87 -19.65 -25.85
C MET A 1 10.82 -18.32 -25.08
N LYS A 2 11.64 -17.31 -25.45
CA LYS A 2 11.59 -15.98 -24.82
C LYS A 2 10.22 -15.26 -24.98
N ASP A 3 9.57 -15.45 -26.10
CA ASP A 3 8.30 -14.75 -26.42
C ASP A 3 7.10 -15.25 -25.60
N HIS A 4 7.12 -16.50 -25.14
CA HIS A 4 6.00 -17.08 -24.36
C HIS A 4 5.90 -16.52 -22.94
N TYR A 5 7.05 -16.22 -22.30
CA TYR A 5 7.06 -15.61 -20.96
C TYR A 5 6.74 -14.12 -20.99
N MET A 6 7.12 -13.42 -22.07
CA MET A 6 6.71 -12.03 -22.29
C MET A 6 5.19 -11.92 -22.43
N ASN A 7 4.53 -12.90 -23.01
CA ASN A 7 3.07 -12.92 -23.11
C ASN A 7 2.38 -13.21 -21.76
N LEU A 8 2.94 -14.09 -20.92
CA LEU A 8 2.43 -14.33 -19.57
C LEU A 8 2.47 -13.08 -18.65
N PHE A 9 3.45 -12.20 -18.88
CA PHE A 9 3.65 -11.00 -18.09
C PHE A 9 3.40 -9.68 -18.86
N GLY A 10 3.19 -9.74 -20.19
CA GLY A 10 3.20 -8.56 -21.09
C GLY A 10 1.84 -8.04 -21.55
N GLU A 11 0.84 -8.87 -21.71
CA GLU A 11 -0.48 -8.46 -22.21
C GLU A 11 -1.57 -8.73 -21.17
N GLN A 12 -2.36 -7.70 -20.89
CA GLN A 12 -3.54 -7.80 -20.02
C GLN A 12 -4.69 -8.44 -20.80
N GLU A 13 -4.91 -9.72 -20.65
CA GLU A 13 -6.23 -10.28 -20.86
C GLU A 13 -6.64 -11.05 -19.60
N ASN A 14 -7.86 -10.81 -19.16
CA ASN A 14 -8.60 -11.37 -18.04
C ASN A 14 -8.05 -12.69 -17.45
N ILE A 15 -7.19 -12.57 -16.44
CA ILE A 15 -6.60 -13.71 -15.69
C ILE A 15 -7.62 -14.29 -14.67
N PHE A 16 -8.90 -14.28 -14.95
CA PHE A 16 -9.93 -14.78 -14.04
C PHE A 16 -10.75 -15.95 -14.62
N SER A 17 -10.31 -16.58 -15.73
CA SER A 17 -10.92 -17.80 -16.19
C SER A 17 -10.18 -19.03 -15.66
N ASP A 18 -10.90 -20.07 -15.30
CA ASP A 18 -10.32 -21.34 -14.85
C ASP A 18 -9.40 -21.97 -15.93
N GLU A 19 -9.63 -21.69 -17.20
CA GLU A 19 -8.80 -22.09 -18.34
C GLU A 19 -7.38 -21.52 -18.28
N VAL A 20 -7.23 -20.23 -17.89
CA VAL A 20 -5.90 -19.59 -17.74
C VAL A 20 -5.11 -20.20 -16.57
N ASN A 21 -5.79 -20.60 -15.51
CA ASN A 21 -5.13 -21.30 -14.39
C ASN A 21 -4.67 -22.71 -14.79
N GLU A 22 -5.38 -23.38 -15.65
CA GLU A 22 -4.99 -24.69 -16.19
C GLU A 22 -3.80 -24.58 -17.16
N GLU A 23 -3.80 -23.61 -18.08
CA GLU A 23 -2.67 -23.32 -18.95
C GLU A 23 -1.42 -22.90 -18.17
N LEU A 24 -1.55 -22.03 -17.16
CA LEU A 24 -0.45 -21.67 -16.26
C LEU A 24 0.11 -22.89 -15.53
N SER A 25 -0.75 -23.80 -15.06
CA SER A 25 -0.31 -25.02 -14.38
C SER A 25 0.45 -25.97 -15.30
N ILE A 26 0.10 -26.02 -16.59
CA ILE A 26 0.78 -26.83 -17.62
C ILE A 26 2.14 -26.19 -17.97
N ILE A 27 2.20 -24.87 -18.07
CA ILE A 27 3.44 -24.15 -18.39
C ILE A 27 4.44 -24.28 -17.24
N VAL A 28 3.99 -24.12 -15.98
CA VAL A 28 4.85 -24.28 -14.79
C VAL A 28 5.42 -25.70 -14.68
N LYS A 29 4.69 -26.73 -15.10
CA LYS A 29 5.18 -28.12 -15.14
C LYS A 29 6.25 -28.37 -16.21
N LYS A 30 6.39 -27.49 -17.20
CA LYS A 30 7.31 -27.62 -18.34
C LYS A 30 8.71 -27.04 -18.08
N TYR A 31 8.84 -26.14 -17.13
CA TYR A 31 10.08 -25.44 -16.83
C TYR A 31 10.55 -25.76 -15.42
N SER A 32 11.86 -25.78 -15.23
CA SER A 32 12.46 -25.89 -13.90
C SER A 32 12.29 -24.60 -13.10
N ASP A 33 12.28 -24.72 -11.77
CA ASP A 33 12.21 -23.57 -10.87
C ASP A 33 13.29 -22.53 -11.16
N ASP A 34 14.50 -22.98 -11.51
CA ASP A 34 15.63 -22.10 -11.81
C ASP A 34 15.40 -21.29 -13.11
N GLU A 35 14.82 -21.91 -14.15
CA GLU A 35 14.44 -21.22 -15.39
C GLU A 35 13.37 -20.16 -15.12
N ILE A 36 12.35 -20.50 -14.33
CA ILE A 36 11.27 -19.57 -13.95
C ILE A 36 11.82 -18.38 -13.17
N ILE A 37 12.72 -18.63 -12.22
CA ILE A 37 13.35 -17.58 -11.40
C ILE A 37 14.22 -16.66 -12.28
N GLU A 38 14.98 -17.21 -13.20
CA GLU A 38 15.86 -16.41 -14.06
C GLU A 38 15.07 -15.57 -15.06
N ASP A 39 13.99 -16.07 -15.62
CA ASP A 39 13.09 -15.30 -16.49
C ASP A 39 12.38 -14.18 -15.71
N ALA A 40 11.88 -14.48 -14.52
CA ALA A 40 11.29 -13.46 -13.65
C ALA A 40 12.33 -12.40 -13.22
N PHE A 41 13.55 -12.82 -12.92
CA PHE A 41 14.64 -11.90 -12.59
C PHE A 41 14.95 -10.96 -13.75
N ASN A 42 15.09 -11.49 -14.97
CA ASN A 42 15.34 -10.68 -16.17
C ASN A 42 14.16 -9.72 -16.46
N TYR A 43 12.92 -10.18 -16.27
CA TYR A 43 11.73 -9.32 -16.38
C TYR A 43 11.82 -8.13 -15.42
N PHE A 44 12.04 -8.38 -14.11
CA PHE A 44 12.09 -7.29 -13.14
C PHE A 44 13.29 -6.36 -13.37
N ARG A 45 14.44 -6.87 -13.81
CA ARG A 45 15.58 -6.02 -14.19
C ARG A 45 15.26 -5.11 -15.39
N LYS A 46 14.41 -5.55 -16.30
CA LYS A 46 13.97 -4.77 -17.46
C LYS A 46 12.88 -3.77 -17.10
N THR A 47 11.93 -4.13 -16.24
CA THR A 47 10.76 -3.29 -15.91
C THR A 47 10.97 -2.35 -14.74
N GLY A 48 12.00 -2.60 -13.91
CA GLY A 48 12.29 -1.80 -12.73
C GLY A 48 11.60 -2.30 -11.46
N PHE A 49 11.77 -1.56 -10.36
CA PHE A 49 11.18 -1.89 -9.07
C PHE A 49 9.64 -1.91 -9.17
N PRO A 50 8.98 -2.97 -8.72
CA PRO A 50 7.53 -3.15 -8.88
C PRO A 50 6.73 -2.37 -7.82
N TYR A 51 6.73 -1.05 -7.94
CA TYR A 51 5.87 -0.23 -7.08
C TYR A 51 4.40 -0.60 -7.27
N PRO A 52 3.59 -0.57 -6.22
CA PRO A 52 2.14 -0.56 -6.38
C PRO A 52 1.72 0.60 -7.29
N ASP A 53 0.90 0.32 -8.27
CA ASP A 53 0.45 1.29 -9.28
C ASP A 53 -0.98 0.92 -9.69
N LEU A 54 -1.92 1.28 -8.81
CA LEU A 54 -3.33 1.05 -9.07
C LEU A 54 -3.88 2.16 -9.97
N THR A 55 -4.73 1.79 -10.91
CA THR A 55 -5.52 2.76 -11.68
C THR A 55 -6.52 3.47 -10.77
N LEU A 56 -6.97 4.66 -11.16
CA LEU A 56 -7.98 5.40 -10.40
C LEU A 56 -9.26 4.57 -10.19
N PHE A 57 -9.63 3.75 -11.18
CA PHE A 57 -10.78 2.86 -11.07
C PHE A 57 -10.57 1.79 -9.97
N GLU A 58 -9.42 1.12 -9.97
CA GLU A 58 -9.09 0.13 -8.94
C GLU A 58 -9.01 0.76 -7.54
N MET A 59 -8.40 1.95 -7.42
CA MET A 59 -8.37 2.68 -6.15
C MET A 59 -9.77 2.96 -5.61
N LYS A 60 -10.67 3.45 -6.46
CA LYS A 60 -12.07 3.70 -6.08
C LYS A 60 -12.81 2.43 -5.71
N GLN A 61 -12.58 1.33 -6.42
CA GLN A 61 -13.15 0.03 -6.05
C GLN A 61 -12.64 -0.43 -4.68
N GLU A 62 -11.34 -0.29 -4.39
CA GLU A 62 -10.78 -0.65 -3.08
C GLU A 62 -11.34 0.21 -1.95
N ILE A 63 -11.55 1.52 -2.16
CA ILE A 63 -12.22 2.40 -1.17
C ILE A 63 -13.67 1.95 -0.95
N ASN A 64 -14.42 1.66 -2.02
CA ASN A 64 -15.79 1.16 -1.88
C ASN A 64 -15.85 -0.20 -1.15
N ARG A 65 -14.91 -1.10 -1.43
CA ARG A 65 -14.79 -2.37 -0.68
C ARG A 65 -14.47 -2.12 0.78
N LEU A 66 -13.57 -1.17 1.06
CA LEU A 66 -13.24 -0.77 2.42
C LEU A 66 -14.45 -0.26 3.18
N ALA A 67 -15.23 0.65 2.58
CA ALA A 67 -16.44 1.20 3.18
C ALA A 67 -17.46 0.10 3.54
N ASN A 68 -17.55 -0.95 2.71
CA ASN A 68 -18.47 -2.08 2.92
C ASN A 68 -17.85 -3.26 3.68
N THR A 69 -16.63 -3.13 4.22
CA THR A 69 -15.99 -4.20 5.00
C THR A 69 -16.63 -4.27 6.39
N ALA A 70 -17.16 -5.46 6.72
CA ALA A 70 -17.74 -5.70 8.04
C ALA A 70 -16.69 -5.52 9.14
N GLU A 71 -17.10 -5.00 10.29
CA GLU A 71 -16.25 -4.66 11.42
C GLU A 71 -15.38 -5.83 11.88
N GLU A 72 -15.97 -7.01 12.04
CA GLU A 72 -15.25 -8.21 12.49
C GLU A 72 -14.12 -8.62 11.52
N SER A 73 -14.26 -8.24 10.24
CA SER A 73 -13.27 -8.51 9.21
C SER A 73 -12.13 -7.49 9.17
N CYS A 74 -12.33 -6.29 9.69
CA CYS A 74 -11.38 -5.17 9.60
C CYS A 74 -10.05 -5.47 10.28
N LEU A 75 -10.06 -6.20 11.39
CA LEU A 75 -8.87 -6.51 12.19
C LEU A 75 -7.77 -7.22 11.38
N HIS A 76 -8.14 -8.07 10.43
CA HIS A 76 -7.22 -8.87 9.63
C HIS A 76 -7.22 -8.49 8.14
N SER A 77 -8.09 -7.60 7.72
CA SER A 77 -8.25 -7.21 6.33
C SER A 77 -7.06 -6.39 5.81
N THR A 78 -6.67 -6.68 4.58
CA THR A 78 -5.69 -5.90 3.81
C THR A 78 -6.33 -5.08 2.70
N VAL A 79 -7.65 -4.94 2.73
CA VAL A 79 -8.42 -4.13 1.76
C VAL A 79 -7.87 -2.71 1.75
N ALA A 80 -7.75 -2.13 0.58
CA ALA A 80 -7.25 -0.80 0.28
C ALA A 80 -5.79 -0.51 0.70
N TYR A 81 -5.02 -1.52 1.19
CA TYR A 81 -3.64 -1.31 1.64
C TYR A 81 -2.74 -0.76 0.50
N LYS A 82 -2.93 -1.25 -0.73
CA LYS A 82 -2.15 -0.81 -1.89
C LYS A 82 -2.51 0.59 -2.39
N VAL A 83 -3.67 1.11 -2.00
CA VAL A 83 -4.10 2.47 -2.37
C VAL A 83 -3.11 3.48 -1.83
N ALA A 84 -2.81 3.44 -0.53
CA ALA A 84 -1.83 4.32 0.08
C ALA A 84 -0.43 4.16 -0.54
N ASP A 85 0.00 2.91 -0.77
CA ASP A 85 1.32 2.61 -1.35
C ASP A 85 1.49 3.15 -2.78
N SER A 86 0.41 3.33 -3.55
CA SER A 86 0.46 3.89 -4.90
C SER A 86 0.88 5.37 -4.91
N PHE A 87 0.57 6.11 -3.84
CA PHE A 87 1.00 7.50 -3.65
C PHE A 87 2.35 7.61 -2.91
N HIS A 88 2.63 6.68 -1.98
CA HIS A 88 3.79 6.73 -1.10
C HIS A 88 4.94 5.82 -1.58
N LYS A 89 5.36 5.96 -2.85
CA LYS A 89 6.47 5.17 -3.41
C LYS A 89 7.78 5.32 -2.62
N HIS A 90 8.01 6.48 -2.00
CA HIS A 90 9.17 6.75 -1.16
C HIS A 90 9.24 5.90 0.12
N ARG A 91 8.13 5.28 0.55
CA ARG A 91 8.14 4.31 1.66
C ARG A 91 9.08 3.13 1.39
N PHE A 92 9.20 2.71 0.14
CA PHE A 92 10.09 1.61 -0.26
C PHE A 92 11.58 2.00 -0.26
N HIS A 93 11.88 3.29 -0.09
CA HIS A 93 13.23 3.83 0.04
C HIS A 93 13.64 4.04 1.52
N SER A 94 12.77 3.66 2.46
CA SER A 94 12.98 3.83 3.89
C SER A 94 13.06 2.48 4.60
N SER A 95 13.86 2.42 5.67
CA SER A 95 14.04 1.22 6.49
C SER A 95 14.38 1.61 7.94
N ALA A 96 14.35 0.63 8.84
CA ALA A 96 14.91 0.82 10.18
C ALA A 96 16.45 0.97 10.14
N ILE A 97 16.99 1.60 11.17
CA ILE A 97 18.44 1.82 11.31
C ILE A 97 19.20 0.48 11.20
N GLY A 98 20.22 0.45 10.36
CA GLY A 98 21.07 -0.75 10.14
C GLY A 98 20.46 -1.82 9.24
N MET A 99 19.26 -1.59 8.71
CA MET A 99 18.60 -2.48 7.75
C MET A 99 18.57 -1.85 6.37
N ARG A 100 18.54 -2.68 5.33
CA ARG A 100 18.34 -2.23 3.96
C ARG A 100 16.85 -1.98 3.69
N ASN A 101 16.56 -0.96 2.89
CA ASN A 101 15.21 -0.78 2.37
C ASN A 101 14.92 -1.76 1.20
N PRO A 102 13.63 -1.91 0.81
CA PRO A 102 13.25 -2.79 -0.29
C PRO A 102 13.93 -2.47 -1.62
N LEU A 103 14.12 -1.19 -1.96
CA LEU A 103 14.78 -0.78 -3.21
C LEU A 103 16.26 -1.15 -3.23
N GLU A 104 16.98 -0.96 -2.12
CA GLU A 104 18.37 -1.39 -1.99
C GLU A 104 18.51 -2.90 -2.16
N SER A 105 17.62 -3.67 -1.54
CA SER A 105 17.61 -5.14 -1.66
C SER A 105 17.20 -5.60 -3.06
N TYR A 106 16.31 -4.89 -3.72
CA TYR A 106 15.98 -5.13 -5.12
C TYR A 106 17.23 -4.99 -6.01
N ASN A 107 18.07 -3.99 -5.79
CA ASN A 107 19.27 -3.73 -6.58
C ASN A 107 20.37 -4.79 -6.38
N ILE A 108 20.28 -5.66 -5.37
CA ILE A 108 21.21 -6.77 -5.13
C ILE A 108 20.65 -8.04 -5.78
N ASP A 109 21.32 -8.53 -6.83
CA ASP A 109 20.90 -9.69 -7.61
C ASP A 109 20.60 -10.93 -6.75
N LYS A 110 21.46 -11.23 -5.79
CA LYS A 110 21.29 -12.35 -4.86
C LYS A 110 20.01 -12.20 -4.01
N SER A 111 19.69 -10.99 -3.59
CA SER A 111 18.49 -10.70 -2.79
C SER A 111 17.24 -10.83 -3.63
N LEU A 112 17.25 -10.28 -4.85
CA LEU A 112 16.13 -10.39 -5.78
C LEU A 112 15.83 -11.85 -6.13
N ARG A 113 16.84 -12.64 -6.55
CA ARG A 113 16.66 -14.07 -6.83
C ARG A 113 16.14 -14.85 -5.63
N LYS A 114 16.63 -14.54 -4.42
CA LYS A 114 16.13 -15.18 -3.20
C LYS A 114 14.67 -14.85 -2.94
N ALA A 115 14.26 -13.60 -3.12
CA ALA A 115 12.86 -13.18 -2.98
C ALA A 115 11.97 -13.91 -4.01
N LEU A 116 12.38 -13.94 -5.27
CA LEU A 116 11.65 -14.65 -6.34
C LEU A 116 11.52 -16.15 -6.05
N LYS A 117 12.58 -16.77 -5.52
CA LYS A 117 12.54 -18.19 -5.09
C LYS A 117 11.51 -18.42 -3.97
N MET A 118 11.38 -17.48 -3.04
CA MET A 118 10.38 -17.55 -1.97
C MET A 118 8.95 -17.32 -2.52
N GLU A 119 8.78 -16.38 -3.46
CA GLU A 119 7.49 -16.16 -4.14
C GLU A 119 7.06 -17.42 -4.91
N LEU A 120 7.97 -18.04 -5.66
CA LEU A 120 7.67 -19.25 -6.43
C LEU A 120 7.24 -20.42 -5.51
N LYS A 121 7.92 -20.63 -4.39
CA LYS A 121 7.53 -21.65 -3.40
C LYS A 121 6.12 -21.46 -2.85
N ASN A 122 5.62 -20.22 -2.83
CA ASN A 122 4.25 -19.88 -2.41
C ASN A 122 3.29 -19.73 -3.60
N SER A 123 3.70 -20.19 -4.80
CA SER A 123 2.92 -20.11 -6.04
C SER A 123 2.46 -18.68 -6.38
N ARG A 124 3.34 -17.66 -6.19
CA ARG A 124 2.93 -16.26 -6.18
C ARG A 124 3.88 -15.29 -6.87
N ILE A 125 4.63 -15.66 -7.89
CA ILE A 125 5.36 -14.61 -8.64
C ILE A 125 4.34 -13.70 -9.32
N LYS A 126 4.15 -12.51 -8.76
CA LYS A 126 3.21 -11.50 -9.25
C LYS A 126 3.97 -10.37 -9.93
N ARG A 127 3.47 -9.94 -11.11
CA ARG A 127 4.02 -8.87 -11.93
C ARG A 127 4.28 -7.56 -11.18
N HIS A 128 3.42 -7.19 -10.24
CA HIS A 128 3.42 -5.90 -9.57
C HIS A 128 3.81 -5.97 -8.09
N GLN A 129 4.40 -7.07 -7.66
CA GLN A 129 4.78 -7.20 -6.26
C GLN A 129 5.78 -8.33 -6.05
N ILE A 130 6.84 -8.03 -5.33
CA ILE A 130 7.76 -9.03 -4.76
C ILE A 130 7.67 -8.89 -3.23
N SER A 131 6.69 -9.55 -2.63
CA SER A 131 6.39 -9.38 -1.20
C SER A 131 7.54 -9.85 -0.31
N PHE A 132 8.22 -10.91 -0.70
CA PHE A 132 9.36 -11.42 0.08
C PHE A 132 10.61 -10.54 0.00
N LEU A 133 10.68 -9.59 -0.95
CA LEU A 133 11.80 -8.66 -1.03
C LEU A 133 11.95 -7.82 0.25
N GLN A 134 10.85 -7.58 0.94
CA GLN A 134 10.82 -6.82 2.21
C GLN A 134 11.37 -7.60 3.41
N MET A 135 11.65 -8.90 3.27
CA MET A 135 12.05 -9.80 4.36
C MET A 135 13.35 -10.54 4.11
N VAL A 136 14.01 -10.35 2.97
CA VAL A 136 15.22 -11.11 2.64
C VAL A 136 16.50 -10.38 3.05
N ASN A 137 17.48 -11.14 3.53
CA ASN A 137 18.88 -10.69 3.69
C ASN A 137 19.06 -9.36 4.46
N GLY A 138 18.40 -9.19 5.59
CA GLY A 138 18.53 -7.97 6.40
C GLY A 138 17.78 -6.77 5.81
N THR A 139 16.74 -7.01 5.03
CA THR A 139 15.83 -5.99 4.53
C THR A 139 14.67 -5.81 5.50
N GLN A 140 14.28 -4.57 5.72
CA GLN A 140 13.07 -4.23 6.45
C GLN A 140 12.40 -3.03 5.78
N ALA A 141 11.15 -3.20 5.35
CA ALA A 141 10.34 -2.09 4.89
C ALA A 141 9.69 -1.37 6.08
N CYS A 142 9.53 -0.07 5.97
CA CYS A 142 8.65 0.65 6.87
C CYS A 142 7.22 0.12 6.72
N ALA A 143 6.59 -0.21 7.84
CA ALA A 143 5.20 -0.64 7.84
C ALA A 143 4.28 0.53 7.47
N ASN A 144 3.16 0.22 6.84
CA ASN A 144 2.05 1.16 6.70
C ASN A 144 0.90 0.69 7.58
N PHE A 145 0.10 1.61 8.08
CA PHE A 145 -1.07 1.25 8.87
C PHE A 145 -2.15 0.60 7.99
N ARG A 146 -2.90 -0.36 8.54
CA ARG A 146 -3.97 -1.05 7.78
C ARG A 146 -5.20 -0.15 7.67
N PRO A 147 -5.64 0.22 6.46
CA PRO A 147 -6.81 1.08 6.27
C PRO A 147 -8.07 0.53 6.91
N ALA A 148 -8.32 -0.78 6.79
CA ALA A 148 -9.50 -1.41 7.37
C ALA A 148 -9.52 -1.30 8.91
N TYR A 149 -8.36 -1.46 9.55
CA TYR A 149 -8.28 -1.30 11.00
C TYR A 149 -8.48 0.16 11.42
N ALA A 150 -7.92 1.12 10.66
CA ALA A 150 -8.15 2.54 10.92
C ALA A 150 -9.64 2.90 10.77
N LYS A 151 -10.30 2.43 9.68
CA LYS A 151 -11.75 2.59 9.49
C LYS A 151 -12.52 2.11 10.72
N MET A 152 -12.27 0.88 11.15
CA MET A 152 -12.94 0.29 12.32
C MET A 152 -12.76 1.17 13.58
N MET A 153 -11.53 1.64 13.83
CA MET A 153 -11.25 2.50 15.00
C MET A 153 -12.01 3.82 14.92
N TYR A 154 -12.15 4.40 13.73
CA TYR A 154 -12.90 5.62 13.54
C TYR A 154 -14.39 5.40 13.76
N ASP A 155 -14.99 4.43 13.10
CA ASP A 155 -16.42 4.13 13.21
C ASP A 155 -16.85 3.71 14.63
N GLN A 156 -15.96 3.10 15.42
CA GLN A 156 -16.22 2.71 16.80
C GLN A 156 -16.09 3.86 17.81
N ASN A 157 -15.32 4.89 17.51
CA ASN A 157 -14.94 5.92 18.48
C ASN A 157 -15.40 7.33 18.09
N THR A 158 -16.12 7.48 16.98
CA THR A 158 -16.79 8.73 16.60
C THR A 158 -18.25 8.45 16.32
N GLU A 159 -19.06 9.50 16.41
CA GLU A 159 -20.41 9.48 15.84
C GLU A 159 -20.33 9.67 14.31
N GLU A 160 -21.45 9.45 13.61
CA GLU A 160 -21.57 9.74 12.19
C GLU A 160 -21.19 11.22 11.92
N GLU A 161 -20.39 11.45 10.86
CA GLU A 161 -19.82 12.76 10.54
C GLU A 161 -18.76 13.29 11.53
N GLY A 162 -18.20 12.46 12.40
CA GLY A 162 -17.20 12.85 13.38
C GLY A 162 -15.88 13.36 12.78
N VAL A 163 -15.08 14.03 13.63
CA VAL A 163 -13.78 14.62 13.30
C VAL A 163 -12.66 13.82 13.93
N VAL A 164 -11.71 13.36 13.12
CA VAL A 164 -10.54 12.60 13.57
C VAL A 164 -9.28 13.48 13.52
N PHE A 165 -8.48 13.43 14.58
CA PHE A 165 -7.15 14.01 14.62
C PHE A 165 -6.09 12.92 14.65
N ASP A 166 -5.10 13.01 13.75
CA ASP A 166 -3.96 12.11 13.63
C ASP A 166 -2.64 12.91 13.66
N SER A 167 -1.94 12.84 14.78
CA SER A 167 -0.70 13.59 14.99
C SER A 167 0.52 13.01 14.26
N SER A 168 0.39 11.90 13.53
CA SER A 168 1.47 11.29 12.76
C SER A 168 0.93 10.54 11.55
N THR A 169 0.39 11.27 10.58
CA THR A 169 -0.35 10.73 9.41
C THR A 169 0.39 9.60 8.70
N GLY A 170 1.71 9.68 8.60
CA GLY A 170 2.55 8.67 8.00
C GLY A 170 2.18 8.39 6.54
N TYR A 171 2.39 7.16 6.08
CA TYR A 171 2.25 6.75 4.68
C TYR A 171 0.79 6.56 4.22
N GLY A 172 -0.15 7.31 4.75
CA GLY A 172 -1.53 7.43 4.25
C GLY A 172 -2.46 6.26 4.55
N GLY A 173 -2.02 5.22 5.25
CA GLY A 173 -2.90 4.08 5.56
C GLY A 173 -4.11 4.48 6.40
N ARG A 174 -3.93 5.37 7.39
CA ARG A 174 -5.01 5.91 8.22
C ARG A 174 -5.89 6.90 7.46
N LEU A 175 -5.32 7.72 6.59
CA LEU A 175 -6.08 8.60 5.69
C LEU A 175 -6.97 7.80 4.72
N VAL A 176 -6.47 6.67 4.17
CA VAL A 176 -7.29 5.74 3.37
C VAL A 176 -8.40 5.13 4.23
N GLY A 177 -8.11 4.77 5.49
CA GLY A 177 -9.11 4.31 6.44
C GLY A 177 -10.23 5.33 6.65
N PHE A 178 -9.86 6.60 6.82
CA PHE A 178 -10.82 7.70 6.91
C PHE A 178 -11.71 7.83 5.65
N LEU A 179 -11.15 7.67 4.45
CA LEU A 179 -11.94 7.70 3.22
C LEU A 179 -13.03 6.61 3.18
N GLY A 180 -12.81 5.47 3.82
CA GLY A 180 -13.78 4.38 3.92
C GLY A 180 -14.67 4.40 5.16
N SER A 181 -14.45 5.30 6.14
CA SER A 181 -15.21 5.42 7.39
C SER A 181 -16.43 6.33 7.24
N ASP A 182 -17.24 6.46 8.28
CA ASP A 182 -18.39 7.37 8.34
C ASP A 182 -18.01 8.79 8.80
N CYS A 183 -16.76 9.00 9.25
CA CYS A 183 -16.26 10.32 9.66
C CYS A 183 -16.27 11.32 8.51
N LYS A 184 -16.48 12.58 8.84
CA LYS A 184 -16.57 13.69 7.86
C LYS A 184 -15.26 14.43 7.67
N LYS A 185 -14.51 14.66 8.75
CA LYS A 185 -13.29 15.46 8.72
C LYS A 185 -12.08 14.72 9.29
N TYR A 186 -10.97 14.81 8.58
CA TYR A 186 -9.67 14.30 9.01
C TYR A 186 -8.68 15.46 9.14
N ILE A 187 -8.02 15.55 10.30
CA ILE A 187 -6.94 16.49 10.56
C ILE A 187 -5.68 15.64 10.75
N GLY A 188 -4.73 15.78 9.86
CA GLY A 188 -3.51 14.97 9.86
C GLY A 188 -2.25 15.81 9.92
N VAL A 189 -1.32 15.43 10.78
CA VAL A 189 -0.03 16.12 10.96
C VAL A 189 1.10 15.19 10.55
N ASP A 190 2.06 15.68 9.77
CA ASP A 190 3.29 14.94 9.45
C ASP A 190 4.42 15.93 9.10
N PRO A 191 5.60 15.86 9.73
CA PRO A 191 6.71 16.77 9.44
C PRO A 191 7.40 16.47 8.12
N ASN A 192 7.23 15.26 7.54
CA ASN A 192 7.88 14.85 6.32
C ASN A 192 7.15 15.42 5.11
N THR A 193 7.77 16.39 4.43
CA THR A 193 7.19 17.07 3.27
C THR A 193 6.86 16.13 2.11
N LEU A 194 7.60 15.03 1.89
CA LEU A 194 7.28 14.06 0.85
C LEU A 194 6.01 13.28 1.21
N THR A 195 5.90 12.87 2.46
CA THR A 195 4.71 12.18 3.00
C THR A 195 3.49 13.10 2.96
N HIS A 196 3.64 14.35 3.40
CA HIS A 196 2.58 15.35 3.36
C HIS A 196 2.03 15.56 1.94
N LYS A 197 2.89 15.83 0.95
CA LYS A 197 2.48 16.00 -0.45
C LYS A 197 1.80 14.76 -1.03
N ALA A 198 2.29 13.57 -0.69
CA ALA A 198 1.66 12.33 -1.13
C ALA A 198 0.26 12.14 -0.52
N ASN A 199 0.05 12.55 0.74
CA ASN A 199 -1.26 12.55 1.40
C ASN A 199 -2.22 13.59 0.79
N GLU A 200 -1.72 14.78 0.43
CA GLU A 200 -2.52 15.78 -0.31
C GLU A 200 -2.98 15.25 -1.67
N GLU A 201 -2.06 14.64 -2.44
CA GLU A 201 -2.37 14.02 -3.72
C GLU A 201 -3.38 12.87 -3.56
N LEU A 202 -3.19 11.99 -2.58
CA LEU A 202 -4.10 10.90 -2.26
C LEU A 202 -5.50 11.43 -1.99
N PHE A 203 -5.62 12.39 -1.08
CA PHE A 203 -6.93 12.93 -0.71
C PHE A 203 -7.59 13.65 -1.89
N SER A 204 -6.87 14.53 -2.59
CA SER A 204 -7.42 15.27 -3.73
C SER A 204 -7.91 14.36 -4.86
N THR A 205 -7.22 13.23 -5.07
CA THR A 205 -7.55 12.25 -6.12
C THR A 205 -8.76 11.38 -5.75
N LEU A 206 -8.88 11.02 -4.46
CA LEU A 206 -9.82 9.98 -4.01
C LEU A 206 -10.97 10.51 -3.15
N LYS A 207 -10.93 11.78 -2.77
CA LYS A 207 -12.04 12.36 -1.98
C LYS A 207 -13.38 12.15 -2.66
N HIS A 208 -14.37 11.77 -1.87
CA HIS A 208 -15.74 11.59 -2.33
C HIS A 208 -16.71 12.03 -1.22
N ASN A 209 -17.94 12.28 -1.59
CA ASN A 209 -19.00 12.65 -0.65
C ASN A 209 -18.53 13.80 0.27
N ASN A 210 -18.97 14.55 0.89
CA ASN A 210 -18.63 15.70 1.75
C ASN A 210 -17.44 15.50 2.71
N LYS A 211 -16.46 14.62 2.35
CA LYS A 211 -15.23 14.42 3.13
C LYS A 211 -14.36 15.67 3.09
N GLU A 212 -13.85 16.04 4.26
CA GLU A 212 -12.94 17.16 4.45
C GLU A 212 -11.59 16.65 5.00
N CYS A 213 -10.51 17.27 4.58
CA CYS A 213 -9.18 16.94 5.09
C CYS A 213 -8.38 18.23 5.30
N HIS A 214 -7.76 18.33 6.46
CA HIS A 214 -6.81 19.38 6.80
C HIS A 214 -5.48 18.72 7.12
N LEU A 215 -4.50 18.87 6.24
CA LEU A 215 -3.16 18.32 6.41
C LEU A 215 -2.20 19.44 6.81
N ILE A 216 -1.38 19.17 7.83
CA ILE A 216 -0.44 20.11 8.43
C ILE A 216 0.97 19.52 8.28
N ASN A 217 1.89 20.27 7.64
CA ASN A 217 3.26 19.83 7.40
C ASN A 217 4.23 20.41 8.46
N GLU A 218 4.06 19.97 9.70
CA GLU A 218 4.86 20.40 10.84
C GLU A 218 5.11 19.23 11.80
N PRO A 219 6.11 19.29 12.69
CA PRO A 219 6.18 18.41 13.86
C PRO A 219 4.94 18.60 14.75
N ALA A 220 4.38 17.52 15.27
CA ALA A 220 3.14 17.57 16.03
C ALA A 220 3.24 18.44 17.31
N GLU A 221 4.44 18.52 17.90
CA GLU A 221 4.75 19.34 19.04
C GLU A 221 4.80 20.86 18.75
N ASP A 222 4.95 21.24 17.48
CA ASP A 222 5.05 22.64 17.04
C ASP A 222 3.71 23.18 16.52
N VAL A 223 2.68 22.32 16.35
CA VAL A 223 1.37 22.71 15.79
C VAL A 223 0.66 23.70 16.73
N ASP A 224 0.43 24.92 16.22
CA ASP A 224 -0.46 25.88 16.89
C ASP A 224 -1.91 25.58 16.56
N VAL A 225 -2.64 25.03 17.54
CA VAL A 225 -4.05 24.62 17.38
C VAL A 225 -5.00 25.77 17.09
N ASP A 226 -4.64 27.00 17.50
CA ASP A 226 -5.44 28.20 17.26
C ASP A 226 -5.20 28.77 15.87
N GLU A 227 -3.94 28.79 15.40
CA GLU A 227 -3.59 29.19 14.03
C GLU A 227 -4.27 28.29 12.98
N HIS A 228 -4.26 26.98 13.22
CA HIS A 228 -4.91 26.01 12.34
C HIS A 228 -6.43 25.88 12.54
N ASN A 229 -7.01 26.58 13.53
CA ASN A 229 -8.45 26.52 13.88
C ASN A 229 -8.93 25.07 14.16
N ILE A 230 -8.13 24.32 14.93
CA ILE A 230 -8.40 22.92 15.27
C ILE A 230 -8.59 22.67 16.78
N ARG A 231 -8.67 23.72 17.58
CA ARG A 231 -8.91 23.62 19.02
C ARG A 231 -10.31 23.05 19.30
N ASP A 232 -10.35 22.02 20.14
CA ASP A 232 -11.59 21.42 20.67
C ASP A 232 -12.60 20.93 19.61
N ILE A 233 -12.13 20.58 18.38
CA ILE A 233 -13.00 20.13 17.30
C ILE A 233 -12.91 18.64 17.00
N ALA A 234 -11.88 17.94 17.52
CA ALA A 234 -11.70 16.51 17.26
C ALA A 234 -12.52 15.66 18.25
N ASP A 235 -13.32 14.75 17.72
CA ASP A 235 -14.07 13.78 18.51
C ASP A 235 -13.18 12.60 18.92
N PHE A 236 -12.20 12.26 18.06
CA PHE A 236 -11.29 11.15 18.30
C PHE A 236 -9.86 11.47 17.86
N CYS A 237 -8.90 11.21 18.75
CA CYS A 237 -7.48 11.30 18.45
C CYS A 237 -6.91 9.90 18.28
N PHE A 238 -6.37 9.61 17.10
CA PHE A 238 -5.80 8.31 16.78
C PHE A 238 -4.47 8.43 16.04
N THR A 239 -3.43 7.93 16.66
CA THR A 239 -2.08 7.96 16.11
C THR A 239 -1.36 6.62 16.31
N SER A 240 -0.34 6.38 15.50
CA SER A 240 0.59 5.26 15.63
C SER A 240 1.95 5.75 15.17
N PRO A 241 2.76 6.25 16.08
CA PRO A 241 4.08 6.82 15.80
C PRO A 241 5.08 5.76 15.32
#